data_88a777e4e0857ee9b390d4867f772e37
#
_entry.id   88a777e4e0857ee9b390d4867f772e37
#
_cell.length_a   1.000
_cell.length_b   1.000
_cell.length_c   1.000
_cell.angle_alpha   90.00
_cell.angle_beta   90.00
_cell.angle_gamma   90.00
#
_symmetry.space_group_name_H-M   'P 1'
#
loop_
_entity.id
_entity.type
_entity.pdbx_description
1 polymer ?
#
loop_
_entity_poly.entity_id
_entity_poly.type
_entity_poly.pdbx_seq_one_letter_code
_entity_poly.pdbx_strand_id
1 'polypeptide(L)'
;MYDIFPSAYIHLGGDEAGKQAWKSCPKCREVMRRAKLKDVDELQSYFIHRMGEMIEKDGRHFIGWDEILEGGLAPGAIVMSWRGMEGGLRAARSGHQVIMTPSPQCYLDYYQEDPLSVDYESNEGYCDLAQTYALDPVPEELTPEERALVIGVQGNMWTEYVKTSEALEYKIFPRLLAIAEIGWTPEEKRLWEDFRIRVNRHIPLLHERDIRAYDLTNGLRSSTEVDRDAGLTRVRWTTELDPCEMRYRIDGKVPERSDPQIREYETIEVRDSADIVVRQFRNGEPVGDPVTLRVDHHRAIGKPIRWETPVEGKYSGGGFETVLTDGYRGSVSFGDGRWYGNIVTPSNIGILDMGEETLISKVSTRCMHNTIPGIYAPEWVELSVSSDGEEWTVVDRIKSMLDPADRKLHFETFTFSPHTTCRYLRIRYEEAQRGRFLFADELVVW
;
A
#
# COMPACT_ATOMS: atom_id res chain seq x y z
N MET A 1 -27.63 -26.90 1.17
CA MET A 1 -26.53 -26.05 1.68
C MET A 1 -26.23 -26.37 3.14
N TYR A 2 -27.18 -26.25 4.06
CA TYR A 2 -26.98 -26.49 5.50
C TYR A 2 -26.58 -27.93 5.86
N ASP A 3 -26.99 -28.92 5.08
CA ASP A 3 -26.59 -30.32 5.27
C ASP A 3 -25.11 -30.56 4.94
N ILE A 4 -24.53 -29.68 4.10
CA ILE A 4 -23.12 -29.76 3.69
C ILE A 4 -22.26 -28.91 4.62
N PHE A 5 -22.75 -27.73 5.03
CA PHE A 5 -22.05 -26.78 5.87
C PHE A 5 -22.76 -26.64 7.23
N PRO A 6 -22.30 -27.35 8.27
CA PRO A 6 -22.98 -27.39 9.57
C PRO A 6 -22.71 -26.15 10.45
N SER A 7 -21.92 -25.17 9.97
CA SER A 7 -21.58 -23.94 10.72
C SER A 7 -22.83 -23.19 11.18
N ALA A 8 -22.78 -22.62 12.38
CA ALA A 8 -23.79 -21.68 12.85
C ALA A 8 -23.71 -20.32 12.10
N TYR A 9 -22.61 -20.05 11.40
CA TYR A 9 -22.38 -18.80 10.68
C TYR A 9 -22.39 -19.03 9.18
N ILE A 10 -23.09 -18.16 8.44
CA ILE A 10 -23.19 -18.18 6.98
C ILE A 10 -22.77 -16.81 6.44
N HIS A 11 -21.73 -16.80 5.64
CA HIS A 11 -21.27 -15.58 4.99
C HIS A 11 -22.04 -15.35 3.68
N LEU A 12 -22.61 -14.16 3.52
CA LEU A 12 -23.43 -13.78 2.35
C LEU A 12 -22.67 -12.97 1.30
N GLY A 13 -21.41 -12.58 1.57
CA GLY A 13 -20.69 -11.64 0.71
C GLY A 13 -21.21 -10.21 0.87
N GLY A 14 -21.57 -9.57 -0.22
CA GLY A 14 -22.11 -8.20 -0.24
C GLY A 14 -21.13 -7.18 -0.80
N ASP A 15 -19.91 -7.60 -1.07
CA ASP A 15 -18.81 -6.82 -1.61
C ASP A 15 -19.00 -6.44 -3.09
N GLU A 16 -18.46 -5.29 -3.48
CA GLU A 16 -18.22 -4.83 -4.85
C GLU A 16 -19.40 -4.99 -5.83
N ALA A 17 -20.62 -4.97 -5.32
CA ALA A 17 -21.82 -5.09 -6.16
C ALA A 17 -21.98 -3.90 -7.09
N GLY A 18 -21.75 -4.09 -8.39
CA GLY A 18 -21.90 -3.07 -9.41
C GLY A 18 -23.37 -2.67 -9.62
N LYS A 19 -23.78 -1.53 -9.03
CA LYS A 19 -25.19 -1.10 -8.95
C LYS A 19 -25.69 -0.30 -10.17
N GLN A 20 -24.83 0.00 -11.16
CA GLN A 20 -25.21 0.84 -12.31
C GLN A 20 -26.36 0.23 -13.13
N ALA A 21 -26.31 -1.08 -13.39
CA ALA A 21 -27.36 -1.78 -14.10
C ALA A 21 -28.71 -1.74 -13.35
N TRP A 22 -28.71 -1.70 -12.03
CA TRP A 22 -29.92 -1.66 -11.20
C TRP A 22 -30.66 -0.33 -11.36
N LYS A 23 -29.95 0.78 -11.54
CA LYS A 23 -30.53 2.12 -11.76
C LYS A 23 -31.43 2.18 -13.01
N SER A 24 -31.10 1.43 -14.05
CA SER A 24 -31.84 1.39 -15.31
C SER A 24 -32.80 0.20 -15.45
N CYS A 25 -32.64 -0.86 -14.64
CA CYS A 25 -33.42 -2.09 -14.71
C CYS A 25 -34.90 -1.88 -14.30
N PRO A 26 -35.88 -2.18 -15.18
CA PRO A 26 -37.29 -2.02 -14.84
C PRO A 26 -37.76 -2.87 -13.67
N LYS A 27 -37.24 -4.10 -13.53
CA LYS A 27 -37.55 -5.02 -12.41
C LYS A 27 -37.01 -4.48 -11.09
N CYS A 28 -35.77 -3.96 -11.06
CA CYS A 28 -35.19 -3.36 -9.88
C CYS A 28 -35.99 -2.14 -9.43
N ARG A 29 -36.34 -1.24 -10.36
CA ARG A 29 -37.20 -0.06 -10.07
C ARG A 29 -38.57 -0.46 -9.52
N GLU A 30 -39.18 -1.51 -10.06
CA GLU A 30 -40.47 -2.00 -9.56
C GLU A 30 -40.34 -2.55 -8.11
N VAL A 31 -39.25 -3.30 -7.80
CA VAL A 31 -38.98 -3.76 -6.42
C VAL A 31 -38.78 -2.56 -5.50
N MET A 32 -37.97 -1.60 -5.91
CA MET A 32 -37.71 -0.37 -5.12
C MET A 32 -39.02 0.38 -4.85
N ARG A 33 -39.85 0.56 -5.86
CA ARG A 33 -41.17 1.22 -5.72
C ARG A 33 -42.08 0.48 -4.73
N ARG A 34 -42.20 -0.86 -4.87
CA ARG A 34 -43.02 -1.70 -3.99
C ARG A 34 -42.53 -1.71 -2.56
N ALA A 35 -41.21 -1.81 -2.34
CA ALA A 35 -40.59 -1.84 -1.04
C ALA A 35 -40.33 -0.44 -0.45
N LYS A 36 -40.65 0.63 -1.20
CA LYS A 36 -40.45 2.04 -0.83
C LYS A 36 -38.98 2.39 -0.55
N LEU A 37 -38.06 1.81 -1.33
CA LEU A 37 -36.63 2.04 -1.24
C LEU A 37 -36.26 3.33 -2.04
N LYS A 38 -35.34 4.12 -1.49
CA LYS A 38 -34.93 5.43 -2.07
C LYS A 38 -33.96 5.27 -3.22
N ASP A 39 -33.02 4.33 -3.10
CA ASP A 39 -31.93 4.16 -4.02
C ASP A 39 -31.50 2.71 -4.16
N VAL A 40 -30.44 2.47 -4.93
CA VAL A 40 -29.90 1.11 -5.18
C VAL A 40 -29.10 0.56 -4.00
N ASP A 41 -28.65 1.40 -3.08
CA ASP A 41 -27.98 0.98 -1.87
C ASP A 41 -28.99 0.37 -0.89
N GLU A 42 -30.16 1.02 -0.73
CA GLU A 42 -31.30 0.43 -0.01
C GLU A 42 -31.82 -0.84 -0.70
N LEU A 43 -31.71 -0.98 -2.03
CA LEU A 43 -32.06 -2.22 -2.73
C LEU A 43 -31.12 -3.37 -2.37
N GLN A 44 -29.82 -3.13 -2.28
CA GLN A 44 -28.85 -4.13 -1.79
C GLN A 44 -29.16 -4.50 -0.33
N SER A 45 -29.34 -3.52 0.54
CA SER A 45 -29.70 -3.71 1.93
C SER A 45 -30.98 -4.55 2.06
N TYR A 46 -32.03 -4.25 1.29
CA TYR A 46 -33.27 -5.02 1.25
C TYR A 46 -33.03 -6.50 0.90
N PHE A 47 -32.14 -6.76 -0.08
CA PHE A 47 -31.79 -8.13 -0.45
C PHE A 47 -31.08 -8.85 0.72
N ILE A 48 -30.08 -8.19 1.31
CA ILE A 48 -29.32 -8.75 2.45
C ILE A 48 -30.22 -9.01 3.65
N HIS A 49 -31.12 -8.08 3.99
CA HIS A 49 -32.12 -8.28 5.05
C HIS A 49 -32.95 -9.54 4.84
N ARG A 50 -33.48 -9.72 3.63
CA ARG A 50 -34.29 -10.91 3.32
C ARG A 50 -33.52 -12.22 3.40
N MET A 51 -32.25 -12.22 2.98
CA MET A 51 -31.39 -13.38 3.12
C MET A 51 -31.05 -13.64 4.59
N GLY A 52 -30.77 -12.60 5.36
CA GLY A 52 -30.52 -12.66 6.79
C GLY A 52 -31.70 -13.25 7.54
N GLU A 53 -32.93 -12.77 7.30
CA GLU A 53 -34.17 -13.31 7.90
C GLU A 53 -34.34 -14.82 7.64
N MET A 54 -33.94 -15.30 6.44
CA MET A 54 -34.00 -16.73 6.13
C MET A 54 -32.99 -17.54 6.96
N ILE A 55 -31.76 -17.01 7.10
CA ILE A 55 -30.71 -17.65 7.88
C ILE A 55 -31.02 -17.68 9.37
N GLU A 56 -31.48 -16.55 9.90
CA GLU A 56 -31.86 -16.43 11.32
C GLU A 56 -33.07 -17.32 11.69
N LYS A 57 -34.04 -17.46 10.79
CA LYS A 57 -35.16 -18.35 10.97
C LYS A 57 -34.76 -19.81 11.17
N ASP A 58 -33.63 -20.21 10.56
CA ASP A 58 -33.05 -21.53 10.72
C ASP A 58 -32.07 -21.61 11.91
N GLY A 59 -32.07 -20.60 12.80
CA GLY A 59 -31.23 -20.55 14.02
C GLY A 59 -29.76 -20.33 13.77
N ARG A 60 -29.41 -19.70 12.63
CA ARG A 60 -28.02 -19.39 12.25
C ARG A 60 -27.81 -17.89 12.21
N HIS A 61 -26.53 -17.47 12.17
CA HIS A 61 -26.12 -16.07 12.07
C HIS A 61 -25.54 -15.80 10.68
N PHE A 62 -25.83 -14.64 10.11
CA PHE A 62 -25.21 -14.27 8.85
C PHE A 62 -24.09 -13.25 9.03
N ILE A 63 -23.08 -13.36 8.18
CA ILE A 63 -21.95 -12.46 8.08
C ILE A 63 -21.96 -11.81 6.69
N GLY A 64 -21.56 -10.56 6.57
CA GLY A 64 -21.32 -9.91 5.29
C GLY A 64 -20.12 -9.00 5.35
N TRP A 65 -19.52 -8.74 4.17
CA TRP A 65 -18.49 -7.74 4.05
C TRP A 65 -19.03 -6.35 4.41
N ASP A 66 -18.16 -5.41 4.74
CA ASP A 66 -18.56 -4.11 5.28
C ASP A 66 -19.40 -3.22 4.35
N GLU A 67 -19.54 -3.57 3.06
CA GLU A 67 -20.51 -2.95 2.15
C GLU A 67 -21.97 -3.15 2.55
N ILE A 68 -22.29 -4.14 3.40
CA ILE A 68 -23.65 -4.31 3.93
C ILE A 68 -24.07 -3.16 4.86
N LEU A 69 -23.12 -2.31 5.29
CA LEU A 69 -23.39 -1.05 5.99
C LEU A 69 -24.10 -0.01 5.11
N GLU A 70 -23.97 -0.14 3.78
CA GLU A 70 -24.57 0.77 2.81
C GLU A 70 -26.08 0.49 2.74
N GLY A 71 -26.89 1.54 2.82
CA GLY A 71 -28.36 1.41 2.79
C GLY A 71 -29.00 0.87 4.06
N GLY A 72 -28.24 0.56 5.12
CA GLY A 72 -28.70 0.12 6.44
C GLY A 72 -28.44 -1.36 6.74
N LEU A 73 -27.98 -1.62 7.97
CA LEU A 73 -27.69 -2.97 8.44
C LEU A 73 -28.97 -3.74 8.80
N ALA A 74 -28.99 -5.02 8.46
CA ALA A 74 -30.00 -5.96 8.94
C ALA A 74 -29.78 -6.26 10.44
N PRO A 75 -30.84 -6.40 11.24
CA PRO A 75 -30.70 -6.85 12.60
C PRO A 75 -29.93 -8.17 12.69
N GLY A 76 -29.06 -8.33 13.68
CA GLY A 76 -28.27 -9.55 13.88
C GLY A 76 -27.11 -9.74 12.90
N ALA A 77 -26.92 -8.84 11.94
CA ALA A 77 -25.80 -8.90 10.98
C ALA A 77 -24.45 -8.83 11.72
N ILE A 78 -23.53 -9.70 11.33
CA ILE A 78 -22.11 -9.63 11.69
C ILE A 78 -21.36 -9.00 10.52
N VAL A 79 -20.58 -7.95 10.79
CA VAL A 79 -19.85 -7.23 9.76
C VAL A 79 -18.40 -7.71 9.72
N MET A 80 -17.95 -8.13 8.54
CA MET A 80 -16.54 -8.44 8.29
C MET A 80 -15.89 -7.24 7.59
N SER A 81 -15.02 -6.51 8.33
CA SER A 81 -14.43 -5.26 7.87
C SER A 81 -13.13 -5.52 7.12
N TRP A 82 -13.13 -5.33 5.79
CA TRP A 82 -11.99 -5.59 4.92
C TRP A 82 -11.38 -4.33 4.27
N ARG A 83 -12.19 -3.30 4.00
CA ARG A 83 -11.74 -2.03 3.40
C ARG A 83 -10.95 -1.14 4.37
N GLY A 84 -10.49 -1.67 5.49
CA GLY A 84 -9.82 -1.01 6.59
C GLY A 84 -10.61 -1.19 7.88
N MET A 85 -10.31 -0.38 8.90
CA MET A 85 -10.91 -0.47 10.23
C MET A 85 -12.27 0.22 10.33
N GLU A 86 -12.52 1.26 9.53
CA GLU A 86 -13.68 2.16 9.67
C GLU A 86 -15.04 1.43 9.57
N GLY A 87 -15.15 0.44 8.67
CA GLY A 87 -16.37 -0.37 8.56
C GLY A 87 -16.69 -1.10 9.86
N GLY A 88 -15.68 -1.70 10.48
CA GLY A 88 -15.79 -2.38 11.75
C GLY A 88 -16.15 -1.45 12.91
N LEU A 89 -15.48 -0.28 12.99
CA LEU A 89 -15.79 0.74 13.99
C LEU A 89 -17.25 1.21 13.90
N ARG A 90 -17.72 1.49 12.70
CA ARG A 90 -19.12 1.88 12.45
C ARG A 90 -20.11 0.79 12.86
N ALA A 91 -19.80 -0.48 12.56
CA ALA A 91 -20.64 -1.61 12.92
C ALA A 91 -20.71 -1.78 14.45
N ALA A 92 -19.57 -1.77 15.16
CA ALA A 92 -19.51 -1.87 16.61
C ALA A 92 -20.28 -0.72 17.30
N ARG A 93 -20.08 0.52 16.85
CA ARG A 93 -20.84 1.70 17.35
C ARG A 93 -22.33 1.61 17.09
N SER A 94 -22.74 0.81 16.11
CA SER A 94 -24.16 0.51 15.82
C SER A 94 -24.70 -0.71 16.55
N GLY A 95 -23.90 -1.34 17.43
CA GLY A 95 -24.30 -2.49 18.24
C GLY A 95 -24.19 -3.84 17.53
N HIS A 96 -23.47 -3.93 16.42
CA HIS A 96 -23.27 -5.16 15.65
C HIS A 96 -21.93 -5.82 15.97
N GLN A 97 -21.90 -7.16 15.95
CA GLN A 97 -20.64 -7.90 16.04
C GLN A 97 -19.78 -7.69 14.81
N VAL A 98 -18.46 -7.73 15.01
CA VAL A 98 -17.45 -7.43 13.99
C VAL A 98 -16.37 -8.48 13.96
N ILE A 99 -15.95 -8.84 12.76
CA ILE A 99 -14.70 -9.55 12.50
C ILE A 99 -13.78 -8.59 11.76
N MET A 100 -12.58 -8.35 12.29
CA MET A 100 -11.59 -7.46 11.67
C MET A 100 -10.70 -8.24 10.71
N THR A 101 -10.67 -7.79 9.46
CA THR A 101 -9.85 -8.37 8.41
C THR A 101 -9.37 -7.31 7.40
N PRO A 102 -8.82 -6.18 7.90
CA PRO A 102 -8.44 -5.06 7.03
C PRO A 102 -7.37 -5.49 6.01
N SER A 103 -7.60 -5.17 4.74
CA SER A 103 -6.75 -5.62 3.64
C SER A 103 -5.26 -5.25 3.79
N PRO A 104 -4.88 -4.09 4.34
CA PRO A 104 -3.47 -3.77 4.49
C PRO A 104 -2.68 -4.70 5.42
N GLN A 105 -3.35 -5.40 6.36
CA GLN A 105 -2.72 -6.26 7.35
C GLN A 105 -3.11 -7.73 7.24
N CYS A 106 -4.31 -8.02 6.70
CA CYS A 106 -4.90 -9.36 6.77
C CYS A 106 -4.96 -10.09 5.42
N TYR A 107 -4.58 -9.45 4.30
CA TYR A 107 -4.64 -10.08 2.98
C TYR A 107 -3.33 -10.83 2.71
N LEU A 108 -3.36 -12.14 2.93
CA LEU A 108 -2.19 -13.01 2.81
C LEU A 108 -1.86 -13.37 1.36
N ASP A 109 -2.69 -12.98 0.42
CA ASP A 109 -2.47 -13.04 -1.02
C ASP A 109 -1.65 -11.86 -1.57
N TYR A 110 -1.39 -10.83 -0.75
CA TYR A 110 -0.46 -9.74 -1.06
C TYR A 110 1.00 -10.22 -1.01
N TYR A 111 1.89 -9.47 -1.64
CA TYR A 111 3.32 -9.68 -1.52
C TYR A 111 3.76 -9.53 -0.05
N GLN A 112 4.57 -10.46 0.44
CA GLN A 112 5.14 -10.40 1.78
C GLN A 112 6.61 -9.98 1.80
N GLU A 113 7.21 -9.83 0.64
CA GLU A 113 8.55 -9.31 0.38
C GLU A 113 8.49 -8.32 -0.79
N ASP A 114 9.58 -7.60 -1.04
CA ASP A 114 9.59 -6.57 -2.10
C ASP A 114 9.18 -7.17 -3.45
N PRO A 115 8.07 -6.74 -4.05
CA PRO A 115 7.62 -7.23 -5.35
C PRO A 115 8.61 -7.00 -6.49
N LEU A 116 9.59 -6.10 -6.34
CA LEU A 116 10.67 -5.90 -7.30
C LEU A 116 11.75 -7.00 -7.23
N SER A 117 11.83 -7.72 -6.11
CA SER A 117 12.83 -8.78 -5.89
C SER A 117 12.32 -10.18 -6.17
N VAL A 118 11.04 -10.36 -6.53
CA VAL A 118 10.42 -11.67 -6.69
C VAL A 118 9.90 -11.92 -8.11
N ASP A 119 9.87 -13.19 -8.50
CA ASP A 119 9.38 -13.61 -9.83
C ASP A 119 7.95 -14.17 -9.82
N TYR A 120 7.32 -14.32 -8.65
CA TYR A 120 5.93 -14.78 -8.59
C TYR A 120 4.94 -13.61 -8.68
N GLU A 121 3.77 -13.89 -9.25
CA GLU A 121 2.65 -12.94 -9.25
C GLU A 121 1.88 -13.03 -7.92
N SER A 122 1.37 -11.88 -7.49
CA SER A 122 0.51 -11.75 -6.30
C SER A 122 -0.61 -10.78 -6.59
N ASN A 123 -1.62 -10.76 -5.75
CA ASN A 123 -2.59 -9.67 -5.77
C ASN A 123 -1.89 -8.35 -5.43
N GLU A 124 -2.44 -7.26 -5.93
CA GLU A 124 -1.86 -5.93 -5.70
C GLU A 124 -1.82 -5.61 -4.21
N GLY A 125 -0.67 -5.26 -3.73
CA GLY A 125 -0.48 -4.89 -2.33
C GLY A 125 0.77 -5.53 -1.77
N TYR A 126 1.23 -4.94 -0.70
CA TYR A 126 2.39 -5.37 0.05
C TYR A 126 2.02 -5.41 1.53
N CYS A 127 2.21 -6.55 2.14
CA CYS A 127 1.95 -6.75 3.56
C CYS A 127 2.94 -7.78 4.09
N ASP A 128 3.94 -7.34 4.81
CA ASP A 128 4.89 -8.24 5.44
C ASP A 128 4.45 -8.68 6.84
N LEU A 129 5.30 -9.47 7.50
CA LEU A 129 5.02 -10.02 8.81
C LEU A 129 4.86 -8.93 9.88
N ALA A 130 5.74 -7.92 9.88
CA ALA A 130 5.69 -6.85 10.86
C ALA A 130 4.42 -5.99 10.70
N GLN A 131 4.03 -5.73 9.46
CA GLN A 131 2.79 -5.01 9.15
C GLN A 131 1.55 -5.81 9.54
N THR A 132 1.54 -7.11 9.30
CA THR A 132 0.47 -8.00 9.79
C THR A 132 0.39 -7.96 11.31
N TYR A 133 1.53 -8.10 12.01
CA TYR A 133 1.57 -8.13 13.47
C TYR A 133 1.21 -6.79 14.12
N ALA A 134 1.37 -5.68 13.42
CA ALA A 134 1.02 -4.34 13.90
C ALA A 134 -0.50 -4.10 13.95
N LEU A 135 -1.34 -5.03 13.48
CA LEU A 135 -2.79 -4.89 13.57
C LEU A 135 -3.25 -4.89 15.03
N ASP A 136 -3.92 -3.82 15.43
CA ASP A 136 -4.80 -3.83 16.60
C ASP A 136 -6.25 -4.02 16.14
N PRO A 137 -6.86 -5.21 16.36
CA PRO A 137 -8.23 -5.45 15.94
C PRO A 137 -9.27 -4.78 16.83
N VAL A 138 -8.86 -4.25 18.00
CA VAL A 138 -9.74 -3.64 19.00
C VAL A 138 -9.24 -2.25 19.39
N PRO A 139 -9.34 -1.24 18.48
CA PRO A 139 -8.76 0.09 18.70
C PRO A 139 -9.25 0.77 19.99
N GLU A 140 -8.36 1.57 20.59
CA GLU A 140 -8.62 2.29 21.85
C GLU A 140 -9.82 3.24 21.79
N GLU A 141 -10.18 3.73 20.61
CA GLU A 141 -11.32 4.63 20.39
C GLU A 141 -12.71 4.00 20.60
N LEU A 142 -12.78 2.66 20.74
CA LEU A 142 -14.01 1.95 21.08
C LEU A 142 -14.23 1.93 22.59
N THR A 143 -15.49 2.15 23.03
CA THR A 143 -15.88 1.95 24.42
C THR A 143 -15.77 0.48 24.85
N PRO A 144 -15.72 0.16 26.14
CA PRO A 144 -15.66 -1.25 26.59
C PRO A 144 -16.80 -2.12 26.03
N GLU A 145 -18.01 -1.57 25.90
CA GLU A 145 -19.18 -2.26 25.34
C GLU A 145 -19.01 -2.52 23.85
N GLU A 146 -18.49 -1.55 23.10
CA GLU A 146 -18.20 -1.67 21.66
C GLU A 146 -17.05 -2.64 21.40
N ARG A 147 -15.98 -2.62 22.23
CA ARG A 147 -14.86 -3.59 22.17
C ARG A 147 -15.33 -5.03 22.29
N ALA A 148 -16.32 -5.29 23.15
CA ALA A 148 -16.90 -6.63 23.32
C ALA A 148 -17.63 -7.15 22.07
N LEU A 149 -17.95 -6.26 21.10
CA LEU A 149 -18.57 -6.63 19.84
C LEU A 149 -17.54 -7.07 18.78
N VAL A 150 -16.26 -6.80 18.98
CA VAL A 150 -15.21 -7.33 18.10
C VAL A 150 -14.92 -8.78 18.50
N ILE A 151 -15.45 -9.73 17.73
CA ILE A 151 -15.46 -11.16 18.08
C ILE A 151 -14.30 -11.94 17.50
N GLY A 152 -13.47 -11.31 16.63
CA GLY A 152 -12.32 -11.99 16.07
C GLY A 152 -11.61 -11.21 14.98
N VAL A 153 -10.56 -11.86 14.47
CA VAL A 153 -9.72 -11.42 13.36
C VAL A 153 -9.57 -12.57 12.35
N GLN A 154 -9.41 -12.24 11.08
CA GLN A 154 -9.22 -13.24 10.02
C GLN A 154 -8.13 -12.80 9.04
N GLY A 155 -7.27 -13.75 8.63
CA GLY A 155 -6.42 -13.59 7.45
C GLY A 155 -7.15 -14.08 6.20
N ASN A 156 -7.16 -13.29 5.14
CA ASN A 156 -7.79 -13.62 3.87
C ASN A 156 -6.74 -14.10 2.86
N MET A 157 -7.10 -15.11 2.09
CA MET A 157 -6.25 -15.68 1.04
C MET A 157 -7.08 -15.87 -0.23
N TRP A 158 -6.98 -14.93 -1.15
CA TRP A 158 -7.58 -15.01 -2.48
C TRP A 158 -6.65 -15.76 -3.43
N THR A 159 -7.19 -16.58 -4.31
CA THR A 159 -6.41 -17.59 -5.01
C THR A 159 -6.19 -17.35 -6.49
N GLU A 160 -6.44 -16.14 -6.99
CA GLU A 160 -6.25 -15.77 -8.39
C GLU A 160 -4.82 -16.01 -8.88
N TYR A 161 -3.83 -15.84 -8.00
CA TYR A 161 -2.40 -16.02 -8.29
C TYR A 161 -1.78 -17.22 -7.55
N VAL A 162 -2.60 -18.13 -7.02
CA VAL A 162 -2.14 -19.32 -6.29
C VAL A 162 -2.38 -20.57 -7.14
N LYS A 163 -1.30 -21.14 -7.66
CA LYS A 163 -1.37 -22.27 -8.60
C LYS A 163 -1.10 -23.64 -7.95
N THR A 164 -0.42 -23.66 -6.80
CA THR A 164 -0.01 -24.88 -6.10
C THR A 164 -0.14 -24.75 -4.59
N SER A 165 -0.12 -25.87 -3.87
CA SER A 165 -0.14 -25.89 -2.40
C SER A 165 1.10 -25.21 -1.81
N GLU A 166 2.25 -25.40 -2.43
CA GLU A 166 3.51 -24.78 -1.99
C GLU A 166 3.46 -23.26 -2.12
N ALA A 167 2.86 -22.74 -3.20
CA ALA A 167 2.64 -21.30 -3.36
C ALA A 167 1.67 -20.77 -2.32
N LEU A 168 0.64 -21.52 -1.96
CA LEU A 168 -0.28 -21.18 -0.87
C LEU A 168 0.46 -21.09 0.47
N GLU A 169 1.19 -22.13 0.84
CA GLU A 169 1.93 -22.21 2.09
C GLU A 169 2.96 -21.09 2.21
N TYR A 170 3.71 -20.82 1.13
CA TYR A 170 4.65 -19.73 1.06
C TYR A 170 3.99 -18.38 1.32
N LYS A 171 2.85 -18.12 0.74
CA LYS A 171 2.13 -16.83 0.91
C LYS A 171 1.53 -16.65 2.30
N ILE A 172 0.97 -17.71 2.90
CA ILE A 172 0.30 -17.59 4.20
C ILE A 172 1.27 -17.61 5.38
N PHE A 173 2.38 -18.38 5.29
CA PHE A 173 3.35 -18.47 6.38
C PHE A 173 4.57 -17.59 6.12
N PRO A 174 5.07 -16.88 7.17
CA PRO A 174 4.66 -16.96 8.58
C PRO A 174 3.53 -15.99 8.99
N ARG A 175 2.98 -15.15 8.10
CA ARG A 175 1.98 -14.12 8.47
C ARG A 175 0.74 -14.67 9.17
N LEU A 176 0.31 -15.90 8.84
CA LEU A 176 -0.80 -16.55 9.55
C LEU A 176 -0.49 -16.77 11.04
N LEU A 177 0.77 -16.94 11.42
CA LEU A 177 1.16 -17.03 12.84
C LEU A 177 0.94 -15.70 13.57
N ALA A 178 1.16 -14.57 12.87
CA ALA A 178 0.86 -13.24 13.42
C ALA A 178 -0.66 -13.06 13.64
N ILE A 179 -1.48 -13.42 12.66
CA ILE A 179 -2.94 -13.39 12.80
C ILE A 179 -3.40 -14.27 13.97
N ALA A 180 -2.82 -15.47 14.11
CA ALA A 180 -3.16 -16.36 15.23
C ALA A 180 -2.79 -15.72 16.59
N GLU A 181 -1.60 -15.14 16.71
CA GLU A 181 -1.20 -14.47 17.95
C GLU A 181 -2.09 -13.26 18.28
N ILE A 182 -2.41 -12.44 17.30
CA ILE A 182 -3.32 -11.30 17.46
C ILE A 182 -4.70 -11.75 17.99
N GLY A 183 -5.21 -12.87 17.47
CA GLY A 183 -6.50 -13.41 17.88
C GLY A 183 -6.53 -14.09 19.25
N TRP A 184 -5.40 -14.61 19.73
CA TRP A 184 -5.33 -15.41 20.95
C TRP A 184 -4.61 -14.74 22.13
N THR A 185 -3.77 -13.73 21.86
CA THR A 185 -2.93 -13.09 22.87
C THR A 185 -3.45 -11.70 23.22
N PRO A 186 -3.71 -11.39 24.48
CA PRO A 186 -4.07 -10.05 24.92
C PRO A 186 -3.04 -9.00 24.47
N GLU A 187 -3.52 -7.82 24.11
CA GLU A 187 -2.71 -6.73 23.52
C GLU A 187 -1.48 -6.40 24.37
N GLU A 188 -1.63 -6.29 25.68
CA GLU A 188 -0.55 -5.96 26.63
C GLU A 188 0.56 -7.00 26.69
N LYS A 189 0.38 -8.17 26.08
CA LYS A 189 1.37 -9.26 25.97
C LYS A 189 1.94 -9.43 24.58
N ARG A 190 1.43 -8.68 23.61
CA ARG A 190 1.89 -8.72 22.24
C ARG A 190 3.10 -7.79 22.07
N LEU A 191 4.30 -8.37 21.99
CA LEU A 191 5.56 -7.65 21.82
C LEU A 191 6.22 -8.12 20.51
N TRP A 192 6.41 -7.22 19.56
CA TRP A 192 7.02 -7.52 18.27
C TRP A 192 8.36 -8.26 18.38
N GLU A 193 9.27 -7.78 19.24
CA GLU A 193 10.60 -8.38 19.39
C GLU A 193 10.53 -9.83 19.90
N ASP A 194 9.63 -10.12 20.84
CA ASP A 194 9.43 -11.48 21.34
C ASP A 194 8.78 -12.37 20.24
N PHE A 195 7.77 -11.86 19.57
CA PHE A 195 7.12 -12.59 18.48
C PHE A 195 8.11 -12.86 17.34
N ARG A 196 8.90 -11.88 16.91
CA ARG A 196 9.92 -12.02 15.88
C ARG A 196 10.92 -13.14 16.19
N ILE A 197 11.43 -13.20 17.41
CA ILE A 197 12.33 -14.28 17.85
C ILE A 197 11.62 -15.64 17.76
N ARG A 198 10.38 -15.73 18.25
CA ARG A 198 9.63 -17.01 18.26
C ARG A 198 9.29 -17.47 16.84
N VAL A 199 8.86 -16.58 15.96
CA VAL A 199 8.51 -16.95 14.59
C VAL A 199 9.73 -17.42 13.80
N ASN A 200 10.89 -16.76 13.94
CA ASN A 200 12.13 -17.20 13.31
C ASN A 200 12.58 -18.59 13.77
N ARG A 201 12.27 -18.97 15.02
CA ARG A 201 12.49 -20.33 15.53
C ARG A 201 11.42 -21.32 15.10
N HIS A 202 10.24 -20.84 14.74
CA HIS A 202 9.12 -21.69 14.34
C HIS A 202 9.17 -22.08 12.86
N ILE A 203 9.67 -21.21 11.99
CA ILE A 203 9.79 -21.47 10.55
C ILE A 203 10.51 -22.80 10.23
N PRO A 204 11.67 -23.12 10.82
CA PRO A 204 12.31 -24.42 10.62
C PRO A 204 11.42 -25.62 10.99
N LEU A 205 10.57 -25.49 12.02
CA LEU A 205 9.63 -26.55 12.41
C LEU A 205 8.50 -26.72 11.39
N LEU A 206 8.13 -25.66 10.67
CA LEU A 206 7.20 -25.78 9.53
C LEU A 206 7.86 -26.54 8.37
N HIS A 207 9.12 -26.24 8.05
CA HIS A 207 9.88 -26.92 7.02
C HIS A 207 10.09 -28.43 7.34
N GLU A 208 10.34 -28.77 8.63
CA GLU A 208 10.39 -30.17 9.06
C GLU A 208 9.08 -30.94 8.85
N ARG A 209 7.97 -30.24 8.63
CA ARG A 209 6.64 -30.80 8.31
C ARG A 209 6.28 -30.66 6.84
N ASP A 210 7.27 -30.41 5.99
CA ASP A 210 7.10 -30.17 4.54
C ASP A 210 6.23 -28.96 4.19
N ILE A 211 6.05 -28.01 5.11
CA ILE A 211 5.35 -26.73 4.88
C ILE A 211 6.34 -25.72 4.31
N ARG A 212 6.04 -25.14 3.16
CA ARG A 212 6.89 -24.18 2.42
C ARG A 212 6.72 -22.76 2.93
N ALA A 213 7.04 -22.50 4.20
CA ALA A 213 6.99 -21.16 4.76
C ALA A 213 8.09 -20.23 4.19
N TYR A 214 7.82 -18.94 4.09
CA TYR A 214 8.81 -17.92 3.75
C TYR A 214 9.81 -17.73 4.91
N ASP A 215 11.10 -17.64 4.59
CA ASP A 215 12.21 -17.63 5.55
C ASP A 215 12.55 -16.25 6.14
N LEU A 216 11.80 -15.20 5.80
CA LEU A 216 12.05 -13.81 6.18
C LEU A 216 13.41 -13.25 5.70
N THR A 217 13.98 -13.85 4.66
CA THR A 217 15.32 -13.50 4.18
C THR A 217 15.39 -12.12 3.53
N ASN A 218 14.28 -11.61 2.98
CA ASN A 218 14.16 -10.29 2.37
C ASN A 218 13.35 -9.30 3.22
N GLY A 219 13.31 -9.50 4.54
CA GLY A 219 12.55 -8.69 5.50
C GLY A 219 13.24 -7.38 5.93
N LEU A 220 14.19 -6.84 5.15
CA LEU A 220 14.81 -5.53 5.40
C LEU A 220 13.85 -4.39 5.06
N ARG A 221 13.74 -3.42 5.96
CA ARG A 221 12.95 -2.21 5.78
C ARG A 221 13.73 -0.97 6.15
N SER A 222 13.47 0.10 5.42
CA SER A 222 13.96 1.43 5.75
C SER A 222 12.82 2.36 6.14
N SER A 223 13.12 3.31 7.00
CA SER A 223 12.30 4.48 7.25
C SER A 223 13.15 5.73 7.11
N THR A 224 12.58 6.78 6.53
CA THR A 224 13.24 8.05 6.28
C THR A 224 12.53 9.18 6.99
N GLU A 225 13.31 10.16 7.46
CA GLU A 225 12.83 11.41 8.06
C GLU A 225 13.66 12.56 7.47
N VAL A 226 13.00 13.41 6.68
CA VAL A 226 13.64 14.57 6.05
C VAL A 226 13.56 15.76 6.99
N ASP A 227 14.73 16.23 7.46
CA ASP A 227 14.87 17.43 8.27
C ASP A 227 15.32 18.59 7.38
N ARG A 228 14.34 19.37 6.91
CA ARG A 228 14.58 20.49 5.98
C ARG A 228 15.37 21.61 6.63
N ASP A 229 15.16 21.85 7.93
CA ASP A 229 15.83 22.93 8.67
C ASP A 229 17.31 22.60 8.89
N ALA A 230 17.63 21.35 9.20
CA ALA A 230 18.99 20.87 9.37
C ALA A 230 19.67 20.50 8.03
N GLY A 231 18.94 20.44 6.93
CA GLY A 231 19.43 20.05 5.61
C GLY A 231 19.99 18.63 5.61
N LEU A 232 19.28 17.69 6.21
CA LEU A 232 19.70 16.28 6.25
C LEU A 232 18.50 15.32 6.21
N THR A 233 18.78 14.09 5.83
CA THR A 233 17.83 12.98 5.92
C THR A 233 18.36 11.96 6.92
N ARG A 234 17.50 11.55 7.86
CA ARG A 234 17.75 10.47 8.81
C ARG A 234 17.15 9.19 8.27
N VAL A 235 17.95 8.14 8.21
CA VAL A 235 17.51 6.81 7.74
C VAL A 235 17.71 5.81 8.86
N ARG A 236 16.67 5.00 9.12
CA ARG A 236 16.72 3.88 10.07
C ARG A 236 16.35 2.60 9.33
N TRP A 237 16.89 1.48 9.81
CA TRP A 237 16.63 0.17 9.24
C TRP A 237 16.11 -0.78 10.30
N THR A 238 15.22 -1.67 9.89
CA THR A 238 14.72 -2.78 10.69
C THR A 238 14.73 -4.06 9.85
N THR A 239 14.65 -5.21 10.53
CA THR A 239 14.60 -6.51 9.87
C THR A 239 13.60 -7.43 10.55
N GLU A 240 12.98 -8.32 9.77
CA GLU A 240 12.16 -9.42 10.30
C GLU A 240 12.98 -10.66 10.65
N LEU A 241 14.24 -10.72 10.18
CA LEU A 241 15.15 -11.83 10.40
C LEU A 241 15.78 -11.78 11.80
N ASP A 242 15.79 -12.92 12.53
CA ASP A 242 16.46 -13.06 13.83
C ASP A 242 17.13 -14.44 13.96
N PRO A 243 18.40 -14.56 14.41
CA PRO A 243 19.34 -13.45 14.60
C PRO A 243 19.83 -12.86 13.28
N CYS A 244 20.14 -11.56 13.27
CA CYS A 244 20.61 -10.85 12.09
C CYS A 244 21.67 -9.79 12.45
N GLU A 245 22.71 -9.68 11.62
CA GLU A 245 23.63 -8.54 11.58
C GLU A 245 23.35 -7.75 10.28
N MET A 246 23.17 -6.42 10.37
CA MET A 246 23.04 -5.55 9.21
C MET A 246 24.35 -4.79 8.98
N ARG A 247 24.83 -4.79 7.74
CA ARG A 247 26.00 -4.01 7.29
C ARG A 247 25.56 -3.02 6.23
N TYR A 248 26.20 -1.85 6.18
CA TYR A 248 25.78 -0.81 5.25
C TYR A 248 26.94 -0.09 4.56
N ARG A 249 26.64 0.51 3.41
CA ARG A 249 27.48 1.47 2.66
C ARG A 249 26.61 2.60 2.14
N ILE A 250 27.21 3.78 1.97
CA ILE A 250 26.52 4.99 1.43
C ILE A 250 27.00 5.37 0.02
N ASP A 251 27.82 4.54 -0.59
CA ASP A 251 28.43 4.76 -1.92
C ASP A 251 27.82 3.89 -3.03
N GLY A 252 26.66 3.27 -2.76
CA GLY A 252 25.95 2.43 -3.72
C GLY A 252 26.52 1.04 -3.92
N LYS A 253 27.60 0.66 -3.20
CA LYS A 253 28.18 -0.67 -3.29
C LYS A 253 27.55 -1.61 -2.30
N VAL A 254 27.49 -2.89 -2.66
CA VAL A 254 26.98 -3.95 -1.78
C VAL A 254 27.93 -4.12 -0.59
N PRO A 255 27.42 -4.09 0.65
CA PRO A 255 28.25 -4.26 1.84
C PRO A 255 28.81 -5.68 1.97
N GLU A 256 30.04 -5.75 2.47
CA GLU A 256 30.70 -6.96 2.93
C GLU A 256 30.66 -7.05 4.47
N ARG A 257 31.01 -8.20 5.03
CA ARG A 257 31.01 -8.41 6.48
C ARG A 257 31.94 -7.45 7.25
N SER A 258 32.98 -6.96 6.61
CA SER A 258 33.95 -6.00 7.19
C SER A 258 33.45 -4.55 7.19
N ASP A 259 32.39 -4.23 6.46
CA ASP A 259 31.82 -2.90 6.39
C ASP A 259 31.11 -2.51 7.71
N PRO A 260 30.85 -1.23 7.93
CA PRO A 260 30.18 -0.75 9.15
C PRO A 260 28.89 -1.50 9.45
N GLN A 261 28.70 -1.84 10.72
CA GLN A 261 27.44 -2.42 11.22
C GLN A 261 26.46 -1.31 11.56
N ILE A 262 25.18 -1.56 11.31
CA ILE A 262 24.08 -0.77 11.83
C ILE A 262 23.16 -1.66 12.65
N ARG A 263 22.68 -1.15 13.78
CA ARG A 263 21.67 -1.81 14.59
C ARG A 263 20.28 -1.35 14.18
N GLU A 264 19.27 -2.12 14.52
CA GLU A 264 17.88 -1.70 14.32
C GLU A 264 17.62 -0.38 15.03
N TYR A 265 16.85 0.49 14.37
CA TYR A 265 16.50 1.84 14.79
C TYR A 265 17.68 2.81 14.97
N GLU A 266 18.93 2.38 14.77
CA GLU A 266 20.08 3.28 14.71
C GLU A 266 19.96 4.17 13.46
N THR A 267 20.36 5.45 13.62
CA THR A 267 20.15 6.45 12.57
C THR A 267 21.42 6.66 11.76
N ILE A 268 21.30 6.57 10.43
CA ILE A 268 22.29 7.07 9.46
C ILE A 268 21.85 8.48 9.07
N GLU A 269 22.71 9.49 9.28
CA GLU A 269 22.48 10.85 8.82
C GLU A 269 23.13 11.06 7.47
N VAL A 270 22.38 11.57 6.50
CA VAL A 270 22.83 11.84 5.13
C VAL A 270 22.56 13.30 4.78
N ARG A 271 23.60 14.01 4.35
CA ARG A 271 23.54 15.45 3.99
C ARG A 271 23.65 15.72 2.50
N ASP A 272 24.06 14.72 1.73
CA ASP A 272 24.16 14.76 0.28
C ASP A 272 23.35 13.63 -0.33
N SER A 273 23.07 13.70 -1.62
CA SER A 273 22.42 12.59 -2.32
C SER A 273 23.28 11.32 -2.25
N ALA A 274 22.68 10.21 -1.84
CA ALA A 274 23.39 8.94 -1.64
C ALA A 274 22.54 7.73 -1.98
N ASP A 275 23.20 6.66 -2.37
CA ASP A 275 22.61 5.31 -2.44
C ASP A 275 23.09 4.53 -1.21
N ILE A 276 22.19 4.34 -0.24
CA ILE A 276 22.47 3.57 0.97
C ILE A 276 22.11 2.12 0.69
N VAL A 277 23.12 1.25 0.71
CA VAL A 277 22.92 -0.19 0.52
C VAL A 277 23.08 -0.88 1.87
N VAL A 278 22.11 -1.71 2.24
CA VAL A 278 22.13 -2.54 3.43
C VAL A 278 22.03 -4.00 3.04
N ARG A 279 22.80 -4.85 3.71
CA ARG A 279 22.80 -6.30 3.55
C ARG A 279 22.74 -6.99 4.90
N GLN A 280 21.98 -8.06 4.96
CA GLN A 280 21.83 -8.93 6.14
C GLN A 280 22.85 -10.05 6.14
N PHE A 281 23.30 -10.42 7.36
CA PHE A 281 24.16 -11.55 7.60
C PHE A 281 23.63 -12.38 8.76
N ARG A 282 23.66 -13.71 8.61
CA ARG A 282 23.35 -14.68 9.67
C ARG A 282 24.50 -15.66 9.77
N ASN A 283 25.04 -15.86 10.98
CA ASN A 283 26.21 -16.72 11.23
C ASN A 283 27.44 -16.34 10.38
N GLY A 284 27.56 -15.07 9.99
CA GLY A 284 28.66 -14.57 9.18
C GLY A 284 28.49 -14.70 7.66
N GLU A 285 27.44 -15.37 7.21
CA GLU A 285 27.11 -15.52 5.80
C GLU A 285 26.02 -14.52 5.37
N PRO A 286 26.06 -13.98 4.14
CA PRO A 286 25.02 -13.10 3.64
C PRO A 286 23.70 -13.85 3.48
N VAL A 287 22.59 -13.18 3.79
CA VAL A 287 21.24 -13.72 3.70
C VAL A 287 20.34 -12.75 2.95
N GLY A 288 19.57 -13.26 2.00
CA GLY A 288 18.70 -12.46 1.15
C GLY A 288 19.44 -11.49 0.23
N ASP A 289 18.68 -10.66 -0.44
CA ASP A 289 19.22 -9.65 -1.35
C ASP A 289 19.59 -8.36 -0.61
N PRO A 290 20.63 -7.63 -1.06
CA PRO A 290 20.92 -6.31 -0.54
C PRO A 290 19.82 -5.32 -0.96
N VAL A 291 19.41 -4.47 -0.04
CA VAL A 291 18.41 -3.43 -0.31
C VAL A 291 19.08 -2.09 -0.49
N THR A 292 18.75 -1.39 -1.57
CA THR A 292 19.24 -0.04 -1.87
C THR A 292 18.16 0.99 -1.61
N LEU A 293 18.46 1.97 -0.77
CA LEU A 293 17.65 3.16 -0.57
C LEU A 293 18.34 4.38 -1.19
N ARG A 294 17.68 5.01 -2.15
CA ARG A 294 18.12 6.30 -2.69
C ARG A 294 17.62 7.44 -1.82
N VAL A 295 18.54 8.27 -1.35
CA VAL A 295 18.26 9.57 -0.72
C VAL A 295 18.65 10.67 -1.68
N ASP A 296 17.76 11.61 -1.97
CA ASP A 296 18.01 12.76 -2.83
C ASP A 296 17.99 14.06 -2.02
N HIS A 297 19.09 14.79 -2.07
CA HIS A 297 19.18 16.19 -1.64
C HIS A 297 19.25 17.08 -2.87
N HIS A 298 18.27 17.96 -3.04
CA HIS A 298 18.11 18.76 -4.25
C HIS A 298 17.47 20.13 -3.97
N ARG A 299 17.56 21.04 -4.96
CA ARG A 299 17.16 22.44 -4.81
C ARG A 299 15.67 22.71 -4.74
N ALA A 300 14.85 21.73 -5.14
CA ALA A 300 13.38 21.86 -5.12
C ALA A 300 12.75 21.45 -3.78
N ILE A 301 13.51 20.85 -2.85
CA ILE A 301 12.92 20.36 -1.58
C ILE A 301 12.13 21.46 -0.88
N GLY A 302 10.87 21.14 -0.58
CA GLY A 302 9.94 22.02 0.14
C GLY A 302 9.26 23.10 -0.72
N LYS A 303 9.57 23.21 -2.00
CA LYS A 303 8.93 24.18 -2.90
C LYS A 303 7.62 23.61 -3.45
N PRO A 304 6.49 24.36 -3.38
CA PRO A 304 5.21 23.87 -3.87
C PRO A 304 5.16 23.84 -5.40
N ILE A 305 4.46 22.86 -5.92
CA ILE A 305 4.12 22.74 -7.33
C ILE A 305 2.70 23.23 -7.54
N ARG A 306 2.52 24.20 -8.43
CA ARG A 306 1.21 24.65 -8.89
C ARG A 306 0.74 23.74 -10.05
N TRP A 307 -0.32 23.03 -9.82
CA TRP A 307 -0.91 22.15 -10.84
C TRP A 307 -1.87 22.93 -11.74
N GLU A 308 -1.75 22.75 -13.05
CA GLU A 308 -2.70 23.29 -14.05
C GLU A 308 -3.90 22.36 -14.26
N THR A 309 -3.74 21.07 -13.95
CA THR A 309 -4.80 20.07 -13.96
C THR A 309 -5.36 19.83 -12.55
N PRO A 310 -6.67 19.55 -12.40
CA PRO A 310 -7.24 19.20 -11.10
C PRO A 310 -6.56 17.96 -10.49
N VAL A 311 -6.30 18.00 -9.19
CA VAL A 311 -5.65 16.92 -8.43
C VAL A 311 -6.55 16.48 -7.28
N GLU A 312 -6.71 15.18 -7.09
CA GLU A 312 -7.55 14.65 -6.01
C GLU A 312 -6.84 14.55 -4.65
N GLY A 313 -5.53 14.55 -4.59
CA GLY A 313 -4.74 14.55 -3.35
C GLY A 313 -4.82 13.28 -2.50
N LYS A 314 -5.61 12.30 -2.90
CA LYS A 314 -5.90 11.06 -2.13
C LYS A 314 -4.64 10.27 -1.75
N TYR A 315 -3.64 10.26 -2.60
CA TYR A 315 -2.45 9.41 -2.46
C TYR A 315 -1.21 10.16 -1.94
N SER A 316 -1.33 11.46 -1.67
CA SER A 316 -0.24 12.35 -1.29
C SER A 316 -0.25 12.76 0.19
N GLY A 317 -0.89 11.98 1.06
CA GLY A 317 -0.97 12.28 2.49
C GLY A 317 -1.56 13.68 2.81
N GLY A 318 -2.32 14.27 1.88
CA GLY A 318 -2.86 15.64 1.98
C GLY A 318 -1.93 16.75 1.48
N GLY A 319 -0.71 16.40 1.04
CA GLY A 319 0.32 17.34 0.58
C GLY A 319 0.56 17.36 -0.93
N PHE A 320 -0.48 17.28 -1.76
CA PHE A 320 -0.36 17.19 -3.22
C PHE A 320 0.46 18.31 -3.88
N GLU A 321 0.60 19.47 -3.25
CA GLU A 321 1.43 20.57 -3.75
C GLU A 321 2.93 20.32 -3.54
N THR A 322 3.31 19.54 -2.53
CA THR A 322 4.71 19.31 -2.17
C THR A 322 5.15 17.87 -2.24
N VAL A 323 4.27 16.94 -2.56
CA VAL A 323 4.59 15.50 -2.60
C VAL A 323 5.70 15.15 -3.60
N LEU A 324 5.87 15.90 -4.70
CA LEU A 324 6.99 15.73 -5.63
C LEU A 324 8.27 16.49 -5.22
N THR A 325 8.26 17.16 -4.08
CA THR A 325 9.39 17.99 -3.60
C THR A 325 9.57 17.87 -2.09
N ASP A 326 9.05 16.80 -1.49
CA ASP A 326 9.12 16.63 -0.04
C ASP A 326 10.42 15.95 0.43
N GLY A 327 11.22 15.43 -0.51
CA GLY A 327 12.47 14.71 -0.26
C GLY A 327 12.27 13.22 0.00
N TYR A 328 11.04 12.71 -0.20
CA TYR A 328 10.72 11.30 0.00
C TYR A 328 10.43 10.62 -1.34
N ARG A 329 10.96 9.41 -1.50
CA ARG A 329 10.53 8.54 -2.60
C ARG A 329 9.39 7.65 -2.16
N GLY A 330 8.41 7.48 -3.03
CA GLY A 330 7.34 6.52 -2.85
C GLY A 330 7.86 5.07 -2.81
N SER A 331 7.22 4.24 -2.01
CA SER A 331 7.53 2.81 -1.92
C SER A 331 6.81 2.01 -3.00
N VAL A 332 6.91 0.69 -2.94
CA VAL A 332 6.13 -0.25 -3.79
C VAL A 332 4.63 -0.18 -3.50
N SER A 333 4.22 0.40 -2.38
CA SER A 333 2.82 0.66 -2.05
C SER A 333 2.40 2.05 -2.52
N PHE A 334 1.52 2.11 -3.51
CA PHE A 334 0.97 3.37 -4.00
C PHE A 334 0.07 4.10 -2.97
N GLY A 335 -0.27 3.42 -1.87
CA GLY A 335 -1.08 3.97 -0.77
C GLY A 335 -0.26 4.51 0.41
N ASP A 336 1.06 4.60 0.33
CA ASP A 336 1.94 5.02 1.43
C ASP A 336 1.93 6.53 1.71
N GLY A 337 1.19 7.32 0.92
CA GLY A 337 1.09 8.78 1.06
C GLY A 337 2.27 9.56 0.48
N ARG A 338 3.19 8.90 -0.25
CA ARG A 338 4.40 9.50 -0.85
C ARG A 338 4.30 9.68 -2.37
N TRP A 339 3.11 9.51 -2.93
CA TRP A 339 2.90 9.56 -4.36
C TRP A 339 1.99 10.71 -4.76
N TYR A 340 2.37 11.42 -5.81
CA TYR A 340 1.42 12.14 -6.62
C TYR A 340 0.64 11.12 -7.44
N GLY A 341 -0.59 10.83 -7.05
CA GLY A 341 -1.47 9.90 -7.76
C GLY A 341 -2.69 10.61 -8.31
N ASN A 342 -2.90 10.57 -9.62
CA ASN A 342 -4.02 11.24 -10.27
C ASN A 342 -4.47 10.51 -11.54
N ILE A 343 -5.73 10.72 -11.93
CA ILE A 343 -6.23 10.30 -13.24
C ILE A 343 -5.76 11.32 -14.28
N VAL A 344 -5.05 10.83 -15.31
CA VAL A 344 -4.55 11.67 -16.40
C VAL A 344 -5.61 11.84 -17.47
N THR A 345 -5.92 13.10 -17.88
CA THR A 345 -6.86 13.41 -18.96
C THR A 345 -6.61 14.78 -19.60
N PRO A 346 -5.98 14.90 -20.75
CA PRO A 346 -5.03 13.96 -21.37
C PRO A 346 -3.64 14.00 -20.74
N SER A 347 -3.31 15.04 -19.95
CA SER A 347 -2.01 15.24 -19.33
C SER A 347 -2.11 15.91 -17.97
N ASN A 348 -1.16 15.62 -17.09
CA ASN A 348 -0.95 16.33 -15.83
C ASN A 348 0.23 17.29 -15.97
N ILE A 349 0.00 18.55 -15.64
CA ILE A 349 0.98 19.63 -15.79
C ILE A 349 1.21 20.31 -14.46
N GLY A 350 2.45 20.26 -13.98
CA GLY A 350 2.90 20.93 -12.78
C GLY A 350 3.95 22.01 -13.07
N ILE A 351 3.86 23.14 -12.38
CA ILE A 351 4.80 24.26 -12.47
C ILE A 351 5.45 24.45 -11.11
N LEU A 352 6.78 24.38 -11.11
CA LEU A 352 7.64 24.64 -9.95
C LEU A 352 8.28 26.02 -10.10
N ASP A 353 8.13 26.90 -9.11
CA ASP A 353 8.86 28.17 -8.99
C ASP A 353 10.08 27.96 -8.09
N MET A 354 11.29 28.13 -8.64
CA MET A 354 12.53 28.07 -7.88
C MET A 354 12.72 29.29 -6.95
N GLY A 355 11.89 30.32 -7.10
CA GLY A 355 11.95 31.57 -6.31
C GLY A 355 12.89 32.60 -6.91
N GLU A 356 13.97 32.17 -7.55
CA GLU A 356 14.96 33.00 -8.20
C GLU A 356 15.55 32.31 -9.45
N GLU A 357 16.19 33.08 -10.30
CA GLU A 357 16.97 32.55 -11.44
C GLU A 357 18.05 31.59 -10.91
N THR A 358 17.95 30.32 -11.30
CA THR A 358 18.80 29.24 -10.80
C THR A 358 19.40 28.47 -11.98
N LEU A 359 20.70 28.20 -11.95
CA LEU A 359 21.32 27.29 -12.91
C LEU A 359 20.86 25.87 -12.62
N ILE A 360 20.14 25.28 -13.55
CA ILE A 360 19.64 23.90 -13.48
C ILE A 360 20.47 23.02 -14.42
N SER A 361 21.18 22.07 -13.85
CA SER A 361 22.03 21.13 -14.61
C SER A 361 21.30 19.85 -14.96
N LYS A 362 20.42 19.38 -14.06
CA LYS A 362 19.72 18.11 -14.22
C LYS A 362 18.36 18.17 -13.52
N VAL A 363 17.36 17.53 -14.11
CA VAL A 363 16.04 17.32 -13.52
C VAL A 363 15.66 15.85 -13.71
N SER A 364 15.14 15.21 -12.70
CA SER A 364 14.56 13.86 -12.87
C SER A 364 13.28 13.68 -12.09
N THR A 365 12.38 12.82 -12.60
CA THR A 365 11.18 12.37 -11.92
C THR A 365 11.02 10.88 -12.13
N ARG A 366 10.46 10.17 -11.14
CA ARG A 366 10.23 8.74 -11.21
C ARG A 366 8.73 8.45 -11.24
N CYS A 367 8.31 7.52 -12.10
CA CYS A 367 6.93 7.10 -12.24
C CYS A 367 6.78 5.61 -11.94
N MET A 368 5.64 5.25 -11.36
CA MET A 368 5.26 3.85 -11.14
C MET A 368 4.52 3.31 -12.37
N HIS A 369 4.80 2.05 -12.69
CA HIS A 369 4.01 1.23 -13.61
C HIS A 369 3.57 -0.03 -12.86
N ASN A 370 2.27 -0.17 -12.65
CA ASN A 370 1.64 -1.34 -12.04
C ASN A 370 0.23 -1.48 -12.63
N THR A 371 0.09 -2.30 -13.65
CA THR A 371 -1.16 -2.34 -14.45
C THR A 371 -2.31 -3.06 -13.77
N ILE A 372 -2.06 -3.86 -12.73
CA ILE A 372 -3.11 -4.56 -11.99
C ILE A 372 -4.07 -3.57 -11.33
N PRO A 373 -3.63 -2.59 -10.50
CA PRO A 373 -4.51 -1.53 -9.98
C PRO A 373 -4.84 -0.43 -11.02
N GLY A 374 -4.35 -0.53 -12.24
CA GLY A 374 -4.59 0.44 -13.29
C GLY A 374 -3.65 1.64 -13.30
N ILE A 375 -2.45 1.48 -12.77
CA ILE A 375 -1.38 2.51 -12.76
C ILE A 375 -0.49 2.29 -13.97
N TYR A 376 -0.31 3.31 -14.79
CA TYR A 376 0.53 3.25 -15.99
C TYR A 376 1.61 4.32 -15.94
N ALA A 377 2.85 3.95 -16.32
CA ALA A 377 3.86 4.94 -16.64
C ALA A 377 3.33 5.87 -17.74
N PRO A 378 3.69 7.16 -17.75
CA PRO A 378 3.25 8.08 -18.80
C PRO A 378 3.77 7.63 -20.17
N GLU A 379 3.05 7.95 -21.25
CA GLU A 379 3.58 7.70 -22.62
C GLU A 379 4.88 8.45 -22.83
N TRP A 380 4.94 9.68 -22.35
CA TRP A 380 6.14 10.50 -22.31
C TRP A 380 6.06 11.55 -21.21
N VAL A 381 7.22 12.06 -20.82
CA VAL A 381 7.36 13.20 -19.92
C VAL A 381 8.09 14.31 -20.65
N GLU A 382 7.60 15.56 -20.52
CA GLU A 382 8.22 16.76 -21.09
C GLU A 382 8.66 17.71 -19.99
N LEU A 383 9.87 18.22 -20.10
CA LEU A 383 10.35 19.33 -19.29
C LEU A 383 10.43 20.60 -20.14
N SER A 384 9.86 21.69 -19.61
CA SER A 384 10.04 23.04 -20.15
C SER A 384 10.56 23.97 -19.08
N VAL A 385 11.25 25.02 -19.48
CA VAL A 385 11.84 26.04 -18.60
C VAL A 385 11.35 27.43 -18.99
N SER A 386 11.34 28.35 -18.02
CA SER A 386 10.96 29.76 -18.20
C SER A 386 11.66 30.66 -17.19
N SER A 387 11.94 31.92 -17.56
CA SER A 387 12.42 32.95 -16.64
C SER A 387 11.28 33.77 -16.05
N ASP A 388 10.15 33.91 -16.75
CA ASP A 388 9.01 34.77 -16.37
C ASP A 388 7.74 33.99 -15.99
N GLY A 389 7.68 32.67 -16.31
CA GLY A 389 6.51 31.83 -16.10
C GLY A 389 5.43 31.97 -17.18
N GLU A 390 5.67 32.77 -18.21
CA GLU A 390 4.75 33.03 -19.32
C GLU A 390 5.27 32.40 -20.64
N GLU A 391 6.52 32.68 -21.01
CA GLU A 391 7.17 32.12 -22.19
C GLU A 391 7.96 30.86 -21.84
N TRP A 392 7.65 29.75 -22.50
CA TRP A 392 8.19 28.42 -22.17
C TRP A 392 9.06 27.88 -23.31
N THR A 393 10.25 27.43 -22.96
CA THR A 393 11.15 26.70 -23.85
C THR A 393 11.16 25.23 -23.47
N VAL A 394 10.79 24.36 -24.41
CA VAL A 394 10.89 22.91 -24.22
C VAL A 394 12.35 22.49 -24.19
N VAL A 395 12.74 21.82 -23.11
CA VAL A 395 14.10 21.23 -22.96
C VAL A 395 14.17 19.93 -23.73
N ASP A 396 13.27 19.01 -23.39
CA ASP A 396 13.21 17.68 -24.00
C ASP A 396 11.86 17.02 -23.71
N ARG A 397 11.57 15.96 -24.49
CA ARG A 397 10.44 15.07 -24.30
C ARG A 397 10.93 13.63 -24.37
N ILE A 398 10.82 12.92 -23.26
CA ILE A 398 11.33 11.54 -23.11
C ILE A 398 10.17 10.58 -23.12
N LYS A 399 10.19 9.63 -24.05
CA LYS A 399 9.19 8.56 -24.16
C LYS A 399 9.49 7.45 -23.16
N SER A 400 8.43 6.87 -22.57
CA SER A 400 8.56 5.66 -21.74
C SER A 400 9.13 4.49 -22.55
N MET A 401 9.99 3.72 -21.90
CA MET A 401 10.59 2.49 -22.44
C MET A 401 9.84 1.25 -21.99
N LEU A 402 8.87 1.37 -21.08
CA LEU A 402 8.10 0.24 -20.58
C LEU A 402 7.03 -0.19 -21.57
N ASP A 403 6.79 -1.49 -21.65
CA ASP A 403 5.64 -2.05 -22.36
C ASP A 403 4.36 -1.76 -21.53
N PRO A 404 3.38 -1.02 -22.07
CA PRO A 404 2.12 -0.79 -21.38
C PRO A 404 1.34 -2.06 -21.02
N ALA A 405 1.66 -3.19 -21.64
CA ALA A 405 1.04 -4.49 -21.37
C ALA A 405 1.77 -5.27 -20.26
N ASP A 406 2.94 -4.83 -19.81
CA ASP A 406 3.64 -5.48 -18.70
C ASP A 406 2.82 -5.38 -17.42
N ARG A 407 2.67 -6.49 -16.74
CA ARG A 407 1.89 -6.59 -15.50
C ARG A 407 2.74 -6.52 -14.24
N LYS A 408 4.05 -6.59 -14.38
CA LYS A 408 4.97 -6.45 -13.25
C LYS A 408 5.04 -5.00 -12.79
N LEU A 409 5.28 -4.82 -11.49
CA LEU A 409 5.59 -3.51 -10.93
C LEU A 409 6.97 -3.06 -11.44
N HIS A 410 7.03 -1.85 -11.96
CA HIS A 410 8.26 -1.18 -12.37
C HIS A 410 8.27 0.27 -11.90
N PHE A 411 9.47 0.78 -11.72
CA PHE A 411 9.71 2.21 -11.59
C PHE A 411 10.55 2.70 -12.77
N GLU A 412 10.09 3.73 -13.46
CA GLU A 412 10.82 4.37 -14.55
C GLU A 412 11.20 5.79 -14.16
N THR A 413 12.48 6.14 -14.39
CA THR A 413 13.02 7.47 -14.10
C THR A 413 13.29 8.22 -15.40
N PHE A 414 12.63 9.37 -15.55
CA PHE A 414 12.84 10.30 -16.66
C PHE A 414 13.88 11.36 -16.24
N THR A 415 14.95 11.51 -16.99
CA THR A 415 16.08 12.40 -16.64
C THR A 415 16.37 13.38 -17.76
N PHE A 416 16.36 14.68 -17.44
CA PHE A 416 16.60 15.80 -18.33
C PHE A 416 17.88 16.52 -17.95
N SER A 417 18.58 17.10 -18.92
CA SER A 417 19.84 17.84 -18.74
C SER A 417 19.74 19.24 -19.36
N PRO A 418 18.96 20.17 -18.78
CA PRO A 418 18.70 21.48 -19.37
C PRO A 418 19.97 22.36 -19.49
N HIS A 419 20.88 22.27 -18.51
CA HIS A 419 22.08 23.13 -18.43
C HIS A 419 21.79 24.60 -18.72
N THR A 420 20.73 25.14 -18.11
CA THR A 420 20.27 26.51 -18.34
C THR A 420 19.91 27.22 -17.03
N THR A 421 19.96 28.53 -17.03
CA THR A 421 19.48 29.36 -15.93
C THR A 421 18.01 29.69 -16.18
N CYS A 422 17.15 29.41 -15.21
CA CYS A 422 15.72 29.69 -15.26
C CYS A 422 15.14 29.80 -13.85
N ARG A 423 13.98 30.40 -13.74
CA ARG A 423 13.24 30.49 -12.48
C ARG A 423 12.13 29.44 -12.40
N TYR A 424 11.48 29.11 -13.50
CA TYR A 424 10.35 28.20 -13.52
C TYR A 424 10.67 26.92 -14.29
N LEU A 425 10.20 25.78 -13.75
CA LEU A 425 10.22 24.48 -14.39
C LEU A 425 8.78 24.02 -14.58
N ARG A 426 8.43 23.57 -15.78
CA ARG A 426 7.13 22.95 -16.07
C ARG A 426 7.34 21.50 -16.47
N ILE A 427 6.78 20.60 -15.68
CA ILE A 427 6.76 19.17 -15.96
C ILE A 427 5.38 18.78 -16.48
N ARG A 428 5.37 18.00 -17.57
CA ARG A 428 4.14 17.48 -18.17
C ARG A 428 4.26 15.99 -18.33
N TYR A 429 3.29 15.27 -17.75
CA TYR A 429 3.11 13.83 -17.90
C TYR A 429 1.94 13.57 -18.85
N GLU A 430 2.18 12.88 -19.95
CA GLU A 430 1.14 12.52 -20.91
C GLU A 430 0.60 11.12 -20.64
N GLU A 431 -0.73 10.93 -20.75
CA GLU A 431 -1.34 9.64 -20.47
C GLU A 431 -0.90 8.55 -21.48
N ALA A 432 -0.50 7.37 -20.97
CA ALA A 432 -0.27 6.20 -21.80
C ALA A 432 -1.58 5.50 -22.17
N GLN A 433 -2.58 5.56 -21.28
CA GLN A 433 -3.90 4.97 -21.49
C GLN A 433 -4.99 5.82 -20.83
N ARG A 434 -5.99 6.21 -21.62
CA ARG A 434 -7.06 7.09 -21.20
C ARG A 434 -7.82 6.58 -19.97
N GLY A 435 -8.00 7.47 -18.98
CA GLY A 435 -8.75 7.19 -17.77
C GLY A 435 -8.04 6.26 -16.78
N ARG A 436 -6.72 6.14 -16.89
CA ARG A 436 -5.88 5.37 -15.96
C ARG A 436 -5.11 6.29 -15.03
N PHE A 437 -4.56 5.71 -13.96
CA PHE A 437 -3.79 6.45 -12.98
C PHE A 437 -2.35 6.66 -13.43
N LEU A 438 -1.86 7.87 -13.20
CA LEU A 438 -0.44 8.21 -13.13
C LEU A 438 -0.03 8.28 -11.67
N PHE A 439 1.11 7.66 -11.34
CA PHE A 439 1.78 7.85 -10.05
C PHE A 439 3.21 8.32 -10.30
N ALA A 440 3.53 9.48 -9.77
CA ALA A 440 4.88 10.04 -9.77
C ALA A 440 5.32 10.36 -8.34
N ASP A 441 6.59 10.21 -8.07
CA ASP A 441 7.23 10.68 -6.84
C ASP A 441 8.22 11.82 -7.13
N GLU A 442 9.23 11.98 -6.35
CA GLU A 442 10.13 13.12 -6.28
C GLU A 442 10.57 13.74 -7.64
N LEU A 443 10.39 15.05 -7.77
CA LEU A 443 10.94 15.89 -8.84
C LEU A 443 12.28 16.46 -8.36
N VAL A 444 13.34 15.76 -8.66
CA VAL A 444 14.70 16.07 -8.21
C VAL A 444 15.35 17.08 -9.13
N VAL A 445 15.86 18.22 -8.57
CA VAL A 445 16.43 19.34 -9.32
C VAL A 445 17.82 19.67 -8.80
N TRP A 446 18.83 19.57 -9.67
CA TRP A 446 20.24 19.89 -9.38
C TRP A 446 20.78 21.09 -10.14
#